data_74efa89792eed2bdd5f58e32c9038814
#
_entry.id   74efa89792eed2bdd5f58e32c9038814
#
_cell.length_a   1.000
_cell.length_b   1.000
_cell.length_c   1.000
_cell.angle_alpha   90.00
_cell.angle_beta   90.00
_cell.angle_gamma   90.00
#
_symmetry.space_group_name_H-M   'P 1'
#
loop_
_entity.id
_entity.type
_entity.pdbx_description
1 polymer ?
#
loop_
_entity_poly.entity_id
_entity_poly.type
_entity_poly.pdbx_seq_one_letter_code
_entity_poly.pdbx_strand_id
1 'polypeptide(L)'
;MKIVPTISSDSVGPLGVAHLPRLWQKVVLSEKGLLSAGYDFCGQGYDQMVLDGLGLNREETLTFLKTIPTYFAFEKWILAKKGGHLDTAAVEKLNAAIRGYNHSDVVRKSILLGADLEDKGTFKDAVTLNNFDDWTEFHASLK
;
A
#
# COMPACT_ATOMS: atom_id res chain seq x y z
N MET A 1 -17.33 7.61 10.92
CA MET A 1 -15.89 7.78 11.13
C MET A 1 -15.13 7.23 9.92
N LYS A 2 -14.10 7.92 9.50
CA LYS A 2 -13.22 7.45 8.43
C LYS A 2 -11.80 7.32 8.95
N ILE A 3 -11.06 6.35 8.44
CA ILE A 3 -9.72 6.02 8.94
C ILE A 3 -8.71 6.19 7.80
N VAL A 4 -7.70 7.03 8.04
CA VAL A 4 -6.54 7.15 7.16
C VAL A 4 -5.67 5.91 7.35
N PRO A 5 -5.14 5.29 6.28
CA PRO A 5 -4.24 4.14 6.44
C PRO A 5 -3.11 4.42 7.43
N THR A 6 -2.88 3.48 8.33
CA THR A 6 -1.88 3.59 9.39
C THR A 6 -0.61 2.80 9.10
N ILE A 7 -0.59 2.05 7.99
CA ILE A 7 0.52 1.19 7.62
C ILE A 7 1.25 1.80 6.44
N SER A 8 2.56 2.01 6.58
CA SER A 8 3.40 2.54 5.51
C SER A 8 3.60 1.50 4.39
N SER A 9 3.84 1.99 3.18
CA SER A 9 4.20 1.13 2.04
C SER A 9 5.52 0.38 2.25
N ASP A 10 6.36 0.82 3.20
CA ASP A 10 7.62 0.16 3.53
C ASP A 10 7.46 -0.94 4.58
N SER A 11 6.28 -1.09 5.18
CA SER A 11 6.02 -2.12 6.19
C SER A 11 5.95 -3.50 5.56
N VAL A 12 6.49 -4.49 6.27
CA VAL A 12 6.47 -5.90 5.86
C VAL A 12 5.89 -6.76 6.97
N GLY A 13 5.28 -7.87 6.59
CA GLY A 13 4.87 -8.90 7.53
C GLY A 13 5.84 -10.09 7.50
N PRO A 14 5.43 -11.26 8.01
CA PRO A 14 6.28 -12.47 8.04
C PRO A 14 6.82 -12.91 6.68
N LEU A 15 6.07 -12.70 5.60
CA LEU A 15 6.55 -13.05 4.25
C LEU A 15 7.59 -12.05 3.72
N GLY A 16 7.79 -10.92 4.39
CA GLY A 16 8.78 -9.93 4.00
C GLY A 16 8.41 -9.10 2.77
N VAL A 17 7.14 -9.02 2.41
CA VAL A 17 6.68 -8.30 1.21
C VAL A 17 6.26 -6.88 1.58
N ALA A 18 6.97 -5.89 1.07
CA ALA A 18 6.63 -4.47 1.29
C ALA A 18 5.28 -4.13 0.67
N HIS A 19 4.58 -3.18 1.27
CA HIS A 19 3.28 -2.66 0.87
C HIS A 19 2.11 -3.64 1.06
N LEU A 20 2.36 -4.93 1.12
CA LEU A 20 1.29 -5.93 1.27
C LEU A 20 0.40 -5.68 2.49
N PRO A 21 0.96 -5.35 3.68
CA PRO A 21 0.13 -5.00 4.84
C PRO A 21 -0.75 -3.77 4.60
N ARG A 22 -0.25 -2.76 3.90
CA ARG A 22 -1.03 -1.57 3.58
C ARG A 22 -2.17 -1.89 2.61
N LEU A 23 -1.93 -2.71 1.59
CA LEU A 23 -2.97 -3.15 0.67
C LEU A 23 -4.11 -3.85 1.43
N TRP A 24 -3.75 -4.80 2.29
CA TRP A 24 -4.72 -5.49 3.14
C TRP A 24 -5.55 -4.48 3.95
N GLN A 25 -4.89 -3.53 4.64
CA GLN A 25 -5.58 -2.56 5.48
C GLN A 25 -6.56 -1.70 4.67
N LYS A 26 -6.15 -1.22 3.51
CA LYS A 26 -7.01 -0.38 2.68
C LYS A 26 -8.26 -1.13 2.22
N VAL A 27 -8.12 -2.37 1.80
CA VAL A 27 -9.26 -3.15 1.33
C VAL A 27 -10.23 -3.46 2.47
N VAL A 28 -9.74 -3.90 3.64
CA VAL A 28 -10.62 -4.23 4.76
C VAL A 28 -11.31 -2.98 5.32
N LEU A 29 -10.60 -1.83 5.35
CA LEU A 29 -11.23 -0.56 5.74
C LEU A 29 -12.32 -0.17 4.75
N SER A 30 -12.07 -0.30 3.46
CA SER A 30 -13.04 0.02 2.42
C SER A 30 -14.28 -0.86 2.53
N GLU A 31 -14.09 -2.16 2.77
CA GLU A 31 -15.22 -3.09 2.90
C GLU A 31 -16.10 -2.74 4.09
N LYS A 32 -15.54 -2.19 5.15
CA LYS A 32 -16.29 -1.70 6.31
C LYS A 32 -16.84 -0.29 6.15
N GLY A 33 -16.62 0.35 5.00
CA GLY A 33 -17.03 1.74 4.80
C GLY A 33 -16.21 2.73 5.64
N LEU A 34 -15.01 2.35 6.07
CA LEU A 34 -14.18 3.16 6.97
C LEU A 34 -12.98 3.80 6.30
N LEU A 35 -12.68 3.47 5.04
CA LEU A 35 -11.51 4.06 4.37
C LEU A 35 -11.75 5.53 4.12
N SER A 36 -10.78 6.36 4.53
CA SER A 36 -10.84 7.81 4.32
C SER A 36 -10.96 8.16 2.84
N ALA A 37 -11.67 9.25 2.55
CA ALA A 37 -11.81 9.75 1.18
C ALA A 37 -10.44 10.11 0.60
N GLY A 38 -10.29 9.93 -0.70
CA GLY A 38 -9.02 10.20 -1.38
C GLY A 38 -8.08 9.00 -1.48
N TYR A 39 -8.45 7.89 -0.88
CA TYR A 39 -7.68 6.64 -0.96
C TYR A 39 -8.41 5.60 -1.81
N ASP A 40 -7.71 5.01 -2.76
CA ASP A 40 -8.20 3.85 -3.50
C ASP A 40 -7.97 2.59 -2.67
N PHE A 41 -8.98 1.74 -2.55
CA PHE A 41 -8.79 0.48 -1.83
C PHE A 41 -7.80 -0.44 -2.53
N CYS A 42 -7.70 -0.36 -3.85
CA CYS A 42 -6.69 -1.08 -4.63
C CYS A 42 -6.44 -0.31 -5.94
N GLY A 43 -5.42 0.55 -5.93
CA GLY A 43 -5.07 1.39 -7.06
C GLY A 43 -4.25 0.67 -8.12
N GLN A 44 -3.81 1.44 -9.14
CA GLN A 44 -2.99 0.92 -10.24
C GLN A 44 -1.49 1.15 -10.01
N GLY A 45 -1.11 1.79 -8.92
CA GLY A 45 0.28 2.03 -8.56
C GLY A 45 0.87 0.87 -7.74
N TYR A 46 1.26 1.14 -6.49
CA TYR A 46 1.87 0.15 -5.60
C TYR A 46 1.01 -1.10 -5.40
N ASP A 47 -0.31 -0.93 -5.28
CA ASP A 47 -1.20 -2.07 -5.07
C ASP A 47 -1.08 -3.07 -6.22
N GLN A 48 -1.09 -2.57 -7.46
CA GLN A 48 -0.95 -3.43 -8.63
C GLN A 48 0.47 -3.99 -8.76
N MET A 49 1.51 -3.21 -8.38
CA MET A 49 2.88 -3.70 -8.38
C MET A 49 3.04 -4.95 -7.49
N VAL A 50 2.42 -4.93 -6.31
CA VAL A 50 2.48 -6.06 -5.38
C VAL A 50 1.76 -7.28 -5.97
N LEU A 51 0.58 -7.08 -6.52
CA LEU A 51 -0.17 -8.18 -7.13
C LEU A 51 0.61 -8.79 -8.30
N ASP A 52 1.15 -7.97 -9.18
CA ASP A 52 1.95 -8.42 -10.33
C ASP A 52 3.24 -9.11 -9.87
N GLY A 53 3.93 -8.51 -8.93
CA GLY A 53 5.19 -9.04 -8.40
C GLY A 53 5.05 -10.39 -7.70
N LEU A 54 3.91 -10.62 -7.07
CA LEU A 54 3.59 -11.91 -6.44
C LEU A 54 2.85 -12.87 -7.39
N GLY A 55 2.53 -12.42 -8.60
CA GLY A 55 1.79 -13.24 -9.55
C GLY A 55 0.38 -13.58 -9.06
N LEU A 56 -0.29 -12.65 -8.38
CA LEU A 56 -1.63 -12.83 -7.86
C LEU A 56 -2.67 -12.25 -8.82
N ASN A 57 -3.79 -12.95 -8.95
CA ASN A 57 -4.93 -12.44 -9.69
C ASN A 57 -5.63 -11.37 -8.85
N ARG A 58 -5.85 -10.19 -9.43
CA ARG A 58 -6.45 -9.05 -8.73
C ARG A 58 -7.86 -9.38 -8.22
N GLU A 59 -8.70 -9.92 -9.08
CA GLU A 59 -10.09 -10.22 -8.72
C GLU A 59 -10.20 -11.26 -7.61
N GLU A 60 -9.44 -12.35 -7.71
CA GLU A 60 -9.40 -13.39 -6.66
C GLU A 60 -8.90 -12.82 -5.34
N THR A 61 -7.84 -12.02 -5.38
CA THR A 61 -7.24 -11.42 -4.19
C THR A 61 -8.23 -10.50 -3.50
N LEU A 62 -8.90 -9.63 -4.26
CA LEU A 62 -9.89 -8.72 -3.70
C LEU A 62 -11.10 -9.47 -3.15
N THR A 63 -11.55 -10.53 -3.82
CA THR A 63 -12.65 -11.36 -3.32
C THR A 63 -12.31 -11.95 -1.96
N PHE A 64 -11.08 -12.45 -1.79
CA PHE A 64 -10.64 -12.96 -0.50
C PHE A 64 -10.57 -11.85 0.56
N LEU A 65 -9.93 -10.72 0.25
CA LEU A 65 -9.76 -9.62 1.18
C LEU A 65 -11.09 -9.01 1.64
N LYS A 66 -12.10 -9.03 0.80
CA LYS A 66 -13.45 -8.54 1.15
C LYS A 66 -14.14 -9.39 2.19
N THR A 67 -13.65 -10.58 2.49
CA THR A 67 -14.13 -11.39 3.61
C THR A 67 -13.58 -10.89 4.95
N ILE A 68 -12.75 -9.86 4.95
CA ILE A 68 -12.13 -9.23 6.13
C ILE A 68 -11.32 -10.24 6.94
N PRO A 69 -10.32 -10.88 6.33
CA PRO A 69 -9.43 -11.79 7.04
C PRO A 69 -8.46 -11.00 7.92
N THR A 70 -7.86 -11.69 8.91
CA THR A 70 -6.68 -11.11 9.55
C THR A 70 -5.56 -11.00 8.51
N TYR A 71 -4.57 -10.11 8.77
CA TYR A 71 -3.45 -10.00 7.86
C TYR A 71 -2.70 -11.33 7.69
N PHE A 72 -2.51 -12.06 8.80
CA PHE A 72 -1.78 -13.33 8.76
C PHE A 72 -2.54 -14.43 8.01
N ALA A 73 -3.87 -14.41 8.06
CA ALA A 73 -4.69 -15.29 7.22
C ALA A 73 -4.52 -14.95 5.74
N PHE A 74 -4.36 -13.67 5.42
CA PHE A 74 -4.08 -13.24 4.04
C PHE A 74 -2.74 -13.78 3.55
N GLU A 75 -1.69 -13.69 4.37
CA GLU A 75 -0.39 -14.27 3.98
C GLU A 75 -0.46 -15.79 3.76
N LYS A 76 -1.21 -16.50 4.62
CA LYS A 76 -1.42 -17.94 4.44
C LYS A 76 -2.16 -18.25 3.15
N TRP A 77 -3.15 -17.43 2.81
CA TRP A 77 -3.88 -17.59 1.55
C TRP A 77 -2.94 -17.42 0.35
N ILE A 78 -2.06 -16.41 0.39
CA ILE A 78 -1.05 -16.20 -0.65
C ILE A 78 -0.14 -17.41 -0.78
N LEU A 79 0.37 -17.92 0.32
CA LEU A 79 1.24 -19.09 0.31
C LEU A 79 0.55 -20.31 -0.31
N ALA A 80 -0.73 -20.53 0.03
CA ALA A 80 -1.49 -21.63 -0.56
C ALA A 80 -1.64 -21.48 -2.07
N LYS A 81 -1.82 -20.26 -2.57
CA LYS A 81 -1.87 -19.96 -4.01
C LYS A 81 -0.53 -20.18 -4.70
N LYS A 82 0.57 -20.11 -3.96
CA LYS A 82 1.94 -20.19 -4.50
C LYS A 82 2.64 -21.53 -4.18
N GLY A 83 1.89 -22.54 -3.78
CA GLY A 83 2.46 -23.86 -3.53
C GLY A 83 3.21 -23.97 -2.22
N GLY A 84 2.99 -23.08 -1.27
CA GLY A 84 3.52 -23.16 0.09
C GLY A 84 4.75 -22.29 0.36
N HIS A 85 5.31 -21.63 -0.65
CA HIS A 85 6.46 -20.73 -0.47
C HIS A 85 6.53 -19.66 -1.54
N LEU A 86 7.22 -18.57 -1.23
CA LEU A 86 7.51 -17.52 -2.21
C LEU A 86 8.97 -17.63 -2.65
N ASP A 87 9.22 -17.25 -3.91
CA ASP A 87 10.58 -17.11 -4.41
C ASP A 87 11.24 -15.90 -3.76
N THR A 88 12.27 -16.13 -2.95
CA THR A 88 12.99 -15.08 -2.23
C THR A 88 13.54 -14.00 -3.17
N ALA A 89 14.12 -14.40 -4.30
CA ALA A 89 14.66 -13.45 -5.26
C ALA A 89 13.57 -12.56 -5.87
N ALA A 90 12.40 -13.12 -6.15
CA ALA A 90 11.27 -12.35 -6.66
C ALA A 90 10.76 -11.34 -5.63
N VAL A 91 10.69 -11.73 -4.35
CA VAL A 91 10.30 -10.83 -3.26
C VAL A 91 11.30 -9.69 -3.10
N GLU A 92 12.61 -10.00 -3.12
CA GLU A 92 13.66 -8.98 -3.03
C GLU A 92 13.56 -7.98 -4.19
N LYS A 93 13.35 -8.48 -5.41
CA LYS A 93 13.18 -7.63 -6.59
C LYS A 93 11.95 -6.73 -6.47
N LEU A 94 10.84 -7.27 -6.01
CA LEU A 94 9.62 -6.51 -5.79
C LEU A 94 9.82 -5.42 -4.73
N ASN A 95 10.42 -5.75 -3.60
CA ASN A 95 10.69 -4.80 -2.53
C ASN A 95 11.62 -3.67 -3.01
N ALA A 96 12.64 -3.99 -3.78
CA ALA A 96 13.53 -2.98 -4.36
C ALA A 96 12.76 -2.05 -5.31
N ALA A 97 11.87 -2.60 -6.14
CA ALA A 97 11.05 -1.81 -7.04
C ALA A 97 10.11 -0.87 -6.29
N ILE A 98 9.50 -1.34 -5.19
CA ILE A 98 8.62 -0.52 -4.35
C ILE A 98 9.40 0.62 -3.71
N ARG A 99 10.54 0.33 -3.11
CA ARG A 99 11.36 1.35 -2.42
C ARG A 99 12.00 2.34 -3.38
N GLY A 100 12.30 1.91 -4.60
CA GLY A 100 12.90 2.76 -5.62
C GLY A 100 11.91 3.51 -6.50
N TYR A 101 10.60 3.30 -6.33
CA TYR A 101 9.60 3.95 -7.16
C TYR A 101 9.41 5.41 -6.76
N ASN A 102 9.50 6.29 -7.76
CA ASN A 102 9.27 7.72 -7.56
C ASN A 102 7.88 8.09 -8.06
N HIS A 103 7.19 8.96 -7.33
CA HIS A 103 5.97 9.58 -7.84
C HIS A 103 6.28 10.50 -9.03
N SER A 104 5.29 10.70 -9.89
CA SER A 104 5.37 11.72 -10.93
C SER A 104 5.53 13.10 -10.31
N ASP A 105 6.03 14.05 -11.12
CA ASP A 105 6.18 15.44 -10.67
C ASP A 105 4.85 16.04 -10.21
N VAL A 106 3.77 15.73 -10.92
CA VAL A 106 2.42 16.23 -10.57
C VAL A 106 1.99 15.73 -9.20
N VAL A 107 2.14 14.42 -8.93
CA VAL A 107 1.75 13.83 -7.65
C VAL A 107 2.65 14.35 -6.52
N ARG A 108 3.98 14.39 -6.76
CA ARG A 108 4.94 14.92 -5.78
C ARG A 108 4.58 16.35 -5.36
N LYS A 109 4.38 17.22 -6.34
CA LYS A 109 4.07 18.63 -6.06
C LYS A 109 2.76 18.78 -5.31
N SER A 110 1.75 18.00 -5.65
CA SER A 110 0.47 18.01 -4.95
C SER A 110 0.61 17.61 -3.48
N ILE A 111 1.35 16.54 -3.20
CA ILE A 111 1.58 16.07 -1.83
C ILE A 111 2.35 17.10 -1.02
N LEU A 112 3.43 17.64 -1.56
CA LEU A 112 4.26 18.62 -0.86
C LEU A 112 3.49 19.91 -0.59
N LEU A 113 2.69 20.37 -1.55
CA LEU A 113 1.85 21.54 -1.37
C LEU A 113 0.82 21.32 -0.23
N GLY A 114 0.18 20.16 -0.21
CA GLY A 114 -0.77 19.81 0.85
C GLY A 114 -0.13 19.72 2.23
N ALA A 115 1.14 19.37 2.30
CA ALA A 115 1.92 19.29 3.54
C ALA A 115 2.60 20.62 3.90
N ASP A 116 2.39 21.67 3.11
CA ASP A 116 3.05 22.99 3.28
C ASP A 116 4.59 22.87 3.27
N LEU A 117 5.09 22.03 2.35
CA LEU A 117 6.53 21.83 2.16
C LEU A 117 6.97 22.39 0.82
N GLU A 118 8.16 23.02 0.81
CA GLU A 118 8.80 23.48 -0.40
C GLU A 118 9.34 22.30 -1.21
N ASP A 119 9.10 22.29 -2.52
CA ASP A 119 9.64 21.25 -3.40
C ASP A 119 11.07 21.60 -3.80
N LYS A 120 12.03 20.98 -3.12
CA LYS A 120 13.47 21.14 -3.40
C LYS A 120 14.03 19.98 -4.24
N GLY A 121 13.18 19.09 -4.73
CA GLY A 121 13.60 17.89 -5.45
C GLY A 121 14.25 16.83 -4.57
N THR A 122 14.17 16.95 -3.25
CA THR A 122 14.79 16.02 -2.30
C THR A 122 13.92 14.77 -2.09
N PHE A 123 12.61 14.95 -1.97
CA PHE A 123 11.67 13.86 -1.70
C PHE A 123 10.97 13.48 -3.00
N LYS A 124 11.32 12.33 -3.56
CA LYS A 124 10.75 11.83 -4.81
C LYS A 124 10.15 10.45 -4.67
N ASP A 125 10.67 9.64 -3.74
CA ASP A 125 10.21 8.26 -3.57
C ASP A 125 8.78 8.23 -3.03
N ALA A 126 8.00 7.32 -3.57
CA ALA A 126 6.58 7.22 -3.24
C ALA A 126 6.36 6.78 -1.80
N VAL A 127 7.25 5.97 -1.21
CA VAL A 127 7.12 5.56 0.20
C VAL A 127 7.10 6.79 1.10
N THR A 128 8.09 7.66 0.98
CA THR A 128 8.21 8.88 1.80
C THR A 128 7.05 9.83 1.54
N LEU A 129 6.72 10.08 0.27
CA LEU A 129 5.64 11.00 -0.09
C LEU A 129 4.28 10.49 0.38
N ASN A 130 4.03 9.19 0.29
CA ASN A 130 2.78 8.61 0.80
C ASN A 130 2.69 8.76 2.33
N ASN A 131 3.82 8.64 3.04
CA ASN A 131 3.83 8.92 4.48
C ASN A 131 3.43 10.36 4.77
N PHE A 132 3.99 11.32 4.05
CA PHE A 132 3.65 12.73 4.22
C PHE A 132 2.17 12.99 3.95
N ASP A 133 1.64 12.38 2.90
CA ASP A 133 0.23 12.49 2.55
C ASP A 133 -0.66 11.91 3.65
N ASP A 134 -0.32 10.73 4.15
CA ASP A 134 -1.06 10.08 5.24
C ASP A 134 -1.08 10.96 6.49
N TRP A 135 0.07 11.55 6.85
CA TRP A 135 0.16 12.42 8.04
C TRP A 135 -0.67 13.69 7.87
N THR A 136 -0.66 14.26 6.68
CA THR A 136 -1.48 15.43 6.36
C THR A 136 -2.97 15.10 6.45
N GLU A 137 -3.38 13.99 5.85
CA GLU A 137 -4.77 13.56 5.87
C GLU A 137 -5.23 13.13 7.27
N PHE A 138 -4.35 12.48 8.02
CA PHE A 138 -4.63 12.15 9.42
C PHE A 138 -4.93 13.40 10.24
N HIS A 139 -4.07 14.41 10.14
CA HIS A 139 -4.27 15.67 10.88
C HIS A 139 -5.58 16.35 10.45
N ALA A 140 -5.88 16.37 9.14
CA ALA A 140 -7.12 16.94 8.63
C ALA A 140 -8.36 16.24 9.19
N SER A 141 -8.27 14.95 9.47
CA SER A 141 -9.39 14.17 10.02
C SER A 141 -9.73 14.53 11.47
N LEU A 142 -8.85 15.26 12.14
CA LEU A 142 -9.06 15.70 13.55
C LEU A 142 -9.88 16.98 13.65
N LYS A 143 -10.20 17.63 12.55
CA LYS A 143 -10.91 18.92 12.54
C LYS A 143 -12.43 18.80 12.44
#